data_4653f2027189d17c12294b2d50e15f76
#
_entry.id   4653f2027189d17c12294b2d50e15f76
#
_cell.length_a   1.000
_cell.length_b   1.000
_cell.length_c   1.000
_cell.angle_alpha   90.00
_cell.angle_beta   90.00
_cell.angle_gamma   90.00
#
_symmetry.space_group_name_H-M   'P 1'
#
loop_
_entity.id
_entity.type
_entity.pdbx_description
1 polymer ?
#
loop_
_entity_poly.entity_id
_entity_poly.type
_entity_poly.pdbx_seq_one_letter_code
_entity_poly.pdbx_strand_id
1 'polypeptide(L)'
;MIQVFSERKDKPVQYGFVDLGGAPLPNEVDYPTVEFSTSPDGINWTSAYDVKNMENVHCYSSPNVPVAKKTNQTKKIGFQDGERIVSTSFDSRELKFKLVYKGVSQTDAMLAFESAQRFLVSREAYWITFADWLGRMYYGTAVMGDPEFSVNDWTCEVTFTDLMGLSRSIGTSLSPVEDEWGVNNNVPNNGDYPPYTFKENKFSVYNLSDIYIDPERQGHQLKIVVKGAAGDNFQIKNLTTGDYIKRPKGFSGTWELDGVNPTLNNEGDLLNITGTHGGVITLNNGKNDFQVDNFSGEISFDFPFWRLS
;
A
#
# COMPACT_ATOMS: atom_id res chain seq x y z
N MET A 1 -14.65 3.75 7.22
CA MET A 1 -14.00 4.73 6.31
C MET A 1 -12.60 4.99 6.87
N ILE A 2 -11.56 4.87 6.04
CA ILE A 2 -10.18 5.16 6.46
C ILE A 2 -9.99 6.68 6.36
N GLN A 3 -9.80 7.36 7.49
CA GLN A 3 -9.50 8.79 7.50
C GLN A 3 -8.00 9.00 7.32
N VAL A 4 -7.60 9.57 6.18
CA VAL A 4 -6.19 9.71 5.80
C VAL A 4 -5.72 11.17 5.90
N PHE A 5 -6.56 12.11 5.46
CA PHE A 5 -6.26 13.53 5.41
C PHE A 5 -7.08 14.30 6.43
N SER A 6 -6.64 15.51 6.77
CA SER A 6 -7.31 16.38 7.74
C SER A 6 -8.73 16.74 7.32
N GLU A 7 -9.64 16.79 8.29
CA GLU A 7 -11.03 17.29 8.10
C GLU A 7 -11.15 18.82 8.25
N ARG A 8 -10.03 19.50 8.49
CA ARG A 8 -10.01 20.96 8.66
C ARG A 8 -10.53 21.66 7.40
N LYS A 9 -11.44 22.60 7.57
CA LYS A 9 -12.03 23.39 6.48
C LYS A 9 -11.19 24.60 6.07
N ASP A 10 -10.23 25.00 6.91
CA ASP A 10 -9.34 26.13 6.74
C ASP A 10 -7.97 25.76 6.15
N LYS A 11 -7.80 24.52 5.73
CA LYS A 11 -6.58 24.05 5.06
C LYS A 11 -6.50 24.56 3.62
N PRO A 12 -5.29 24.75 3.06
CA PRO A 12 -5.11 25.13 1.67
C PRO A 12 -5.78 24.13 0.71
N VAL A 13 -6.25 24.61 -0.44
CA VAL A 13 -6.81 23.76 -1.48
C VAL A 13 -5.71 22.83 -2.02
N GLN A 14 -6.01 21.55 -2.13
CA GLN A 14 -5.09 20.55 -2.64
C GLN A 14 -4.86 20.75 -4.13
N TYR A 15 -3.67 20.37 -4.60
CA TYR A 15 -3.35 20.36 -6.01
C TYR A 15 -4.31 19.46 -6.79
N GLY A 16 -4.89 19.96 -7.88
CA GLY A 16 -5.84 19.22 -8.71
C GLY A 16 -7.31 19.32 -8.28
N PHE A 17 -7.59 19.86 -7.10
CA PHE A 17 -8.94 20.16 -6.65
C PHE A 17 -9.15 21.67 -6.66
N VAL A 18 -9.55 22.21 -7.78
CA VAL A 18 -10.04 23.59 -7.87
C VAL A 18 -11.52 23.55 -7.50
N ASP A 19 -11.88 24.16 -6.38
CA ASP A 19 -13.28 24.47 -6.12
C ASP A 19 -13.73 25.49 -7.17
N LEU A 20 -14.47 25.00 -8.16
CA LEU A 20 -15.05 25.84 -9.21
C LEU A 20 -16.11 26.82 -8.69
N GLY A 21 -16.45 26.78 -7.41
CA GLY A 21 -17.38 27.68 -6.75
C GLY A 21 -16.84 29.09 -6.50
N GLY A 22 -15.57 29.37 -6.79
CA GLY A 22 -14.99 30.71 -6.71
C GLY A 22 -14.77 31.26 -5.30
N ALA A 23 -14.73 30.39 -4.28
CA ALA A 23 -14.30 30.79 -2.96
C ALA A 23 -12.81 31.16 -2.96
N PRO A 24 -12.41 32.29 -2.35
CA PRO A 24 -10.99 32.64 -2.22
C PRO A 24 -10.27 31.52 -1.48
N LEU A 25 -9.10 31.13 -1.98
CA LEU A 25 -8.22 30.17 -1.30
C LEU A 25 -7.96 30.67 0.11
N PRO A 26 -8.22 29.87 1.15
CA PRO A 26 -7.81 30.26 2.50
C PRO A 26 -6.29 30.30 2.51
N ASN A 27 -5.72 31.43 2.81
CA ASN A 27 -4.31 31.78 2.75
C ASN A 27 -3.76 31.86 1.31
N GLU A 28 -3.32 33.06 0.93
CA GLU A 28 -2.64 33.35 -0.32
C GLU A 28 -1.30 32.59 -0.38
N VAL A 29 -1.33 31.37 -0.87
CA VAL A 29 -0.12 30.59 -1.16
C VAL A 29 0.17 30.77 -2.64
N ASP A 30 1.34 31.31 -2.97
CA ASP A 30 1.77 31.59 -4.35
C ASP A 30 2.05 30.33 -5.18
N TYR A 31 1.81 29.14 -4.63
CA TYR A 31 2.07 27.84 -5.25
C TYR A 31 1.04 26.80 -4.79
N PRO A 32 0.78 25.79 -5.63
CA PRO A 32 -0.09 24.68 -5.27
C PRO A 32 0.48 23.93 -4.06
N THR A 33 -0.35 23.72 -3.06
CA THR A 33 0.01 22.93 -1.89
C THR A 33 -0.55 21.52 -1.99
N VAL A 34 0.22 20.56 -1.48
CA VAL A 34 -0.17 19.15 -1.41
C VAL A 34 -0.23 18.73 0.04
N GLU A 35 -1.36 18.21 0.48
CA GLU A 35 -1.46 17.60 1.79
C GLU A 35 -0.75 16.26 1.80
N PHE A 36 -0.03 15.97 2.89
CA PHE A 36 0.57 14.66 3.11
C PHE A 36 0.27 14.18 4.52
N SER A 37 0.22 12.86 4.65
CA SER A 37 -0.05 12.20 5.92
C SER A 37 0.91 11.07 6.14
N THR A 38 1.20 10.78 7.42
CA THR A 38 2.05 9.66 7.82
C THR A 38 1.29 8.67 8.69
N SER A 39 1.73 7.42 8.68
CA SER A 39 1.14 6.37 9.51
C SER A 39 2.20 5.35 9.91
N PRO A 40 2.30 4.95 11.17
CA PRO A 40 3.24 3.90 11.60
C PRO A 40 2.82 2.50 11.12
N ASP A 41 1.54 2.27 10.91
CA ASP A 41 0.96 0.96 10.63
C ASP A 41 0.21 0.86 9.28
N GLY A 42 0.05 1.97 8.56
CA GLY A 42 -0.72 2.06 7.32
C GLY A 42 -2.25 2.08 7.53
N ILE A 43 -2.71 2.20 8.77
CA ILE A 43 -4.13 2.20 9.16
C ILE A 43 -4.49 3.51 9.87
N ASN A 44 -3.67 3.88 10.87
CA ASN A 44 -3.87 5.09 11.67
C ASN A 44 -3.05 6.24 11.10
N TRP A 45 -3.72 7.19 10.44
CA TRP A 45 -3.07 8.29 9.73
C TRP A 45 -3.08 9.58 10.52
N THR A 46 -2.03 10.35 10.37
CA THR A 46 -1.92 11.72 10.90
C THR A 46 -1.55 12.65 9.74
N SER A 47 -2.42 13.61 9.45
CA SER A 47 -2.14 14.65 8.46
C SER A 47 -1.14 15.67 9.01
N ALA A 48 -0.27 16.17 8.15
CA ALA A 48 0.63 17.26 8.48
C ALA A 48 -0.10 18.52 8.98
N TYR A 49 -1.32 18.76 8.50
CA TYR A 49 -2.15 19.89 8.94
C TYR A 49 -2.79 19.70 10.32
N ASP A 50 -2.81 18.50 10.87
CA ASP A 50 -3.32 18.23 12.22
C ASP A 50 -2.20 18.24 13.28
N VAL A 51 -0.94 18.44 12.85
CA VAL A 51 0.21 18.52 13.77
C VAL A 51 0.36 19.92 14.32
N LYS A 52 0.45 20.01 15.64
CA LYS A 52 0.63 21.30 16.34
C LYS A 52 1.89 22.03 15.86
N ASN A 53 1.78 23.31 15.61
CA ASN A 53 2.79 24.25 15.10
C ASN A 53 3.20 23.95 13.63
N MET A 54 2.47 23.11 12.92
CA MET A 54 2.66 22.88 11.48
C MET A 54 1.54 23.51 10.64
N GLU A 55 0.67 24.31 11.23
CA GLU A 55 -0.51 24.89 10.58
C GLU A 55 -0.17 25.70 9.31
N ASN A 56 1.02 26.31 9.28
CA ASN A 56 1.54 27.08 8.15
C ASN A 56 2.74 26.41 7.45
N VAL A 57 2.96 25.13 7.70
CA VAL A 57 3.93 24.32 6.96
C VAL A 57 3.22 23.68 5.78
N HIS A 58 3.66 23.97 4.58
CA HIS A 58 3.04 23.49 3.36
C HIS A 58 4.02 22.68 2.53
N CYS A 59 3.58 21.54 2.03
CA CYS A 59 4.27 20.85 0.95
C CYS A 59 3.85 21.50 -0.37
N TYR A 60 4.77 22.21 -1.03
CA TYR A 60 4.49 22.93 -2.27
C TYR A 60 5.04 22.26 -3.52
N SER A 61 5.68 21.12 -3.35
CA SER A 61 6.12 20.29 -4.45
C SER A 61 5.93 18.85 -4.01
N SER A 62 4.95 18.19 -4.59
CA SER A 62 4.76 16.75 -4.39
C SER A 62 5.94 15.97 -4.97
N PRO A 63 6.22 14.78 -4.44
CA PRO A 63 7.32 13.99 -4.95
C PRO A 63 7.08 13.59 -6.40
N ASN A 64 8.08 13.84 -7.23
CA ASN A 64 8.14 13.17 -8.53
C ASN A 64 8.55 11.72 -8.26
N VAL A 65 7.58 10.81 -8.30
CA VAL A 65 7.81 9.40 -8.00
C VAL A 65 8.66 8.77 -9.11
N PRO A 66 9.91 8.35 -8.83
CA PRO A 66 10.75 7.71 -9.83
C PRO A 66 10.15 6.37 -10.27
N VAL A 67 10.45 5.96 -11.50
CA VAL A 67 10.08 4.63 -12.00
C VAL A 67 10.69 3.54 -11.11
N ALA A 68 9.89 2.53 -10.80
CA ALA A 68 10.34 1.39 -10.01
C ALA A 68 11.54 0.69 -10.71
N LYS A 69 12.67 0.66 -10.02
CA LYS A 69 13.91 0.11 -10.56
C LYS A 69 13.96 -1.39 -10.31
N LYS A 70 13.89 -2.14 -11.41
CA LYS A 70 13.96 -3.60 -11.38
C LYS A 70 15.42 -4.07 -11.36
N THR A 71 15.76 -4.92 -10.40
CA THR A 71 17.05 -5.61 -10.33
C THR A 71 16.87 -7.11 -10.54
N ASN A 72 17.64 -7.67 -11.47
CA ASN A 72 17.65 -9.09 -11.77
C ASN A 72 18.95 -9.71 -11.24
N GLN A 73 18.82 -10.78 -10.47
CA GLN A 73 19.93 -11.67 -10.18
C GLN A 73 20.02 -12.69 -11.32
N THR A 74 21.15 -12.74 -12.00
CA THR A 74 21.39 -13.64 -13.13
C THR A 74 22.44 -14.69 -12.76
N LYS A 75 22.35 -15.87 -13.40
CA LYS A 75 23.33 -16.93 -13.26
C LYS A 75 23.59 -17.60 -14.59
N LYS A 76 24.88 -17.80 -14.91
CA LYS A 76 25.30 -18.64 -16.03
C LYS A 76 25.19 -20.10 -15.62
N ILE A 77 24.55 -20.93 -16.44
CA ILE A 77 24.35 -22.36 -16.17
C ILE A 77 25.10 -23.18 -17.22
N GLY A 78 26.17 -23.84 -16.75
CA GLY A 78 26.98 -24.74 -17.60
C GLY A 78 27.58 -24.02 -18.82
N PHE A 79 27.47 -24.66 -19.98
CA PHE A 79 27.99 -24.18 -21.26
C PHE A 79 26.96 -23.44 -22.10
N GLN A 80 25.79 -23.08 -21.54
CA GLN A 80 24.73 -22.33 -22.24
C GLN A 80 25.21 -20.91 -22.50
N ASP A 81 24.95 -20.39 -23.72
CA ASP A 81 25.19 -19.00 -24.02
C ASP A 81 24.16 -18.11 -23.25
N GLY A 82 24.64 -16.95 -22.78
CA GLY A 82 23.85 -16.01 -22.01
C GLY A 82 23.71 -16.39 -20.53
N GLU A 83 22.76 -15.76 -19.86
CA GLU A 83 22.46 -15.92 -18.44
C GLU A 83 20.95 -16.15 -18.22
N ARG A 84 20.62 -16.87 -17.16
CA ARG A 84 19.23 -17.02 -16.70
C ARG A 84 18.96 -16.11 -15.51
N ILE A 85 17.80 -15.46 -15.51
CA ILE A 85 17.30 -14.73 -14.35
C ILE A 85 16.93 -15.76 -13.28
N VAL A 86 17.54 -15.64 -12.10
CA VAL A 86 17.28 -16.48 -10.93
C VAL A 86 16.21 -15.85 -10.07
N SER A 87 16.30 -14.53 -9.84
CA SER A 87 15.33 -13.76 -9.08
C SER A 87 15.24 -12.33 -9.61
N THR A 88 14.10 -11.71 -9.33
CA THR A 88 13.83 -10.32 -9.68
C THR A 88 13.25 -9.62 -8.44
N SER A 89 13.75 -8.44 -8.14
CA SER A 89 13.24 -7.56 -7.08
C SER A 89 13.13 -6.12 -7.56
N PHE A 90 12.43 -5.29 -6.82
CA PHE A 90 12.47 -3.86 -7.01
C PHE A 90 13.38 -3.25 -5.93
N ASP A 91 14.22 -2.29 -6.33
CA ASP A 91 15.14 -1.61 -5.43
C ASP A 91 14.40 -0.43 -4.76
N SER A 92 14.92 0.00 -3.60
CA SER A 92 14.48 1.24 -2.97
C SER A 92 14.65 2.43 -3.91
N ARG A 93 13.84 3.47 -3.70
CA ARG A 93 13.87 4.72 -4.47
C ARG A 93 13.70 5.93 -3.56
N GLU A 94 14.12 7.11 -4.02
CA GLU A 94 14.00 8.35 -3.29
C GLU A 94 12.84 9.18 -3.83
N LEU A 95 11.93 9.59 -2.95
CA LEU A 95 10.88 10.56 -3.20
C LEU A 95 11.31 11.88 -2.59
N LYS A 96 11.50 12.91 -3.42
CA LYS A 96 11.93 14.24 -2.97
C LYS A 96 10.77 15.21 -3.06
N PHE A 97 10.51 15.93 -1.98
CA PHE A 97 9.49 16.95 -1.91
C PHE A 97 10.00 18.15 -1.10
N LYS A 98 9.33 19.28 -1.24
CA LYS A 98 9.75 20.52 -0.60
C LYS A 98 8.69 21.04 0.34
N LEU A 99 9.13 21.44 1.51
CA LEU A 99 8.33 22.12 2.52
C LEU A 99 8.67 23.60 2.55
N VAL A 100 7.68 24.41 2.84
CA VAL A 100 7.82 25.84 3.12
C VAL A 100 7.00 26.17 4.34
N TYR A 101 7.51 27.09 5.13
CA TYR A 101 6.80 27.74 6.21
C TYR A 101 6.78 29.24 5.95
N LYS A 102 5.61 29.86 6.10
CA LYS A 102 5.43 31.32 6.12
C LYS A 102 4.79 31.71 7.44
N GLY A 103 5.47 32.52 8.23
CA GLY A 103 5.01 32.89 9.56
C GLY A 103 5.16 34.37 9.88
N VAL A 104 4.87 34.72 11.13
CA VAL A 104 4.85 36.08 11.60
C VAL A 104 6.09 36.45 12.45
N SER A 105 6.81 35.44 12.97
CA SER A 105 8.00 35.65 13.78
C SER A 105 9.06 34.56 13.53
N GLN A 106 10.31 34.92 13.86
CA GLN A 106 11.44 33.99 13.78
C GLN A 106 11.27 32.79 14.75
N THR A 107 10.70 33.06 15.94
CA THR A 107 10.47 32.01 16.94
C THR A 107 9.46 30.99 16.45
N ASP A 108 8.37 31.46 15.81
CA ASP A 108 7.36 30.56 15.22
C ASP A 108 7.94 29.73 14.08
N ALA A 109 8.82 30.35 13.27
CA ALA A 109 9.51 29.65 12.20
C ALA A 109 10.40 28.49 12.73
N MET A 110 11.12 28.74 13.83
CA MET A 110 11.92 27.69 14.48
C MET A 110 11.05 26.57 15.08
N LEU A 111 9.97 26.94 15.77
CA LEU A 111 9.04 25.96 16.34
C LEU A 111 8.37 25.08 15.26
N ALA A 112 8.00 25.70 14.14
CA ALA A 112 7.44 24.98 13.00
C ALA A 112 8.44 23.99 12.39
N PHE A 113 9.70 24.40 12.25
CA PHE A 113 10.76 23.52 11.74
C PHE A 113 11.03 22.35 12.67
N GLU A 114 11.14 22.59 13.99
CA GLU A 114 11.29 21.50 14.97
C GLU A 114 10.10 20.55 14.97
N SER A 115 8.89 21.06 14.78
CA SER A 115 7.68 20.23 14.71
C SER A 115 7.66 19.38 13.44
N ALA A 116 8.07 19.94 12.31
CA ALA A 116 8.23 19.20 11.06
C ALA A 116 9.30 18.09 11.19
N GLN A 117 10.42 18.37 11.85
CA GLN A 117 11.44 17.37 12.12
C GLN A 117 10.88 16.21 12.97
N ARG A 118 10.20 16.52 14.08
CA ARG A 118 9.61 15.48 14.95
C ARG A 118 8.55 14.64 14.21
N PHE A 119 7.84 15.24 13.28
CA PHE A 119 6.80 14.56 12.52
C PHE A 119 7.37 13.64 11.45
N LEU A 120 8.44 14.05 10.77
CA LEU A 120 9.00 13.34 9.61
C LEU A 120 10.18 12.44 9.96
N VAL A 121 11.05 12.87 10.89
CA VAL A 121 12.28 12.12 11.18
C VAL A 121 12.03 11.11 12.28
N SER A 122 12.01 9.84 11.90
CA SER A 122 11.82 8.70 12.80
C SER A 122 12.98 7.70 12.66
N ARG A 123 13.25 6.93 13.71
CA ARG A 123 14.18 5.77 13.65
C ARG A 123 13.56 4.59 12.95
N GLU A 124 12.25 4.42 13.11
CA GLU A 124 11.49 3.34 12.49
C GLU A 124 10.93 3.82 11.15
N ALA A 125 10.85 2.90 10.21
CA ALA A 125 10.18 3.16 8.94
C ALA A 125 8.66 3.29 9.15
N TYR A 126 8.02 4.13 8.35
CA TYR A 126 6.60 4.42 8.42
C TYR A 126 6.01 4.60 7.02
N TRP A 127 4.70 4.67 6.94
CA TRP A 127 3.99 4.92 5.70
C TRP A 127 3.77 6.43 5.49
N ILE A 128 3.91 6.89 4.25
CA ILE A 128 3.58 8.24 3.82
C ILE A 128 2.66 8.20 2.60
N THR A 129 1.74 9.16 2.53
CA THR A 129 0.86 9.35 1.36
C THR A 129 0.70 10.83 1.05
N PHE A 130 0.40 11.16 -0.20
CA PHE A 130 0.22 12.51 -0.73
C PHE A 130 -1.14 12.63 -1.41
N ALA A 131 -1.80 13.77 -1.21
CA ALA A 131 -3.17 13.96 -1.68
C ALA A 131 -3.32 14.05 -3.20
N ASP A 132 -2.28 14.39 -3.93
CA ASP A 132 -2.26 14.41 -5.39
C ASP A 132 -2.11 13.03 -6.04
N TRP A 133 -1.69 12.03 -5.24
CA TRP A 133 -1.59 10.63 -5.61
C TRP A 133 -2.53 9.78 -4.76
N LEU A 134 -3.81 10.10 -4.81
CA LEU A 134 -4.83 9.46 -3.98
C LEU A 134 -4.73 7.94 -3.97
N GLY A 135 -4.81 7.41 -2.76
CA GLY A 135 -4.87 5.98 -2.54
C GLY A 135 -3.55 5.24 -2.64
N ARG A 136 -2.42 5.94 -2.77
CA ARG A 136 -1.09 5.33 -2.79
C ARG A 136 -0.30 5.67 -1.55
N MET A 137 0.35 4.69 -0.98
CA MET A 137 1.25 4.89 0.15
C MET A 137 2.62 4.24 -0.10
N TYR A 138 3.65 4.84 0.49
CA TYR A 138 5.04 4.45 0.38
C TYR A 138 5.59 4.13 1.76
N TYR A 139 6.43 3.11 1.89
CA TYR A 139 6.99 2.68 3.15
C TYR A 139 8.47 3.00 3.26
N GLY A 140 8.87 3.76 4.27
CA GLY A 140 10.27 4.13 4.37
C GLY A 140 10.59 5.11 5.48
N THR A 141 11.67 5.87 5.29
CA THR A 141 12.16 6.87 6.24
C THR A 141 12.46 8.19 5.53
N ALA A 142 12.24 9.30 6.23
CA ALA A 142 12.55 10.63 5.73
C ALA A 142 13.85 11.19 6.31
N VAL A 143 14.55 11.96 5.49
CA VAL A 143 15.66 12.82 5.89
C VAL A 143 15.30 14.24 5.46
N MET A 144 15.36 15.17 6.39
CA MET A 144 15.22 16.60 6.10
C MET A 144 16.59 17.18 5.78
N GLY A 145 16.67 17.96 4.70
CA GLY A 145 17.85 18.75 4.37
C GLY A 145 18.03 19.95 5.28
N ASP A 146 19.09 20.70 5.05
CA ASP A 146 19.33 21.95 5.77
C ASP A 146 18.26 22.99 5.37
N PRO A 147 17.62 23.64 6.35
CA PRO A 147 16.62 24.66 6.05
C PRO A 147 17.27 25.96 5.56
N GLU A 148 16.67 26.55 4.55
CA GLU A 148 16.98 27.92 4.12
C GLU A 148 16.07 28.87 4.86
N PHE A 149 16.59 29.50 5.93
CA PHE A 149 15.86 30.49 6.72
C PHE A 149 15.90 31.87 6.08
N SER A 150 14.73 32.51 6.04
CA SER A 150 14.58 33.99 5.91
C SER A 150 14.20 34.56 7.27
N VAL A 151 13.66 35.77 7.31
CA VAL A 151 13.36 36.46 8.59
C VAL A 151 12.31 35.68 9.39
N ASN A 152 11.18 35.32 8.76
CA ASN A 152 10.05 34.65 9.40
C ASN A 152 9.66 33.35 8.68
N ASP A 153 10.40 32.99 7.66
CA ASP A 153 10.07 31.90 6.75
C ASP A 153 11.24 30.91 6.65
N TRP A 154 10.96 29.70 6.21
CA TRP A 154 11.99 28.76 5.80
C TRP A 154 11.49 27.86 4.66
N THR A 155 12.44 27.34 3.89
CA THR A 155 12.22 26.26 2.94
C THR A 155 13.15 25.09 3.25
N CYS A 156 12.69 23.87 3.00
CA CYS A 156 13.47 22.67 3.26
C CYS A 156 13.11 21.58 2.24
N GLU A 157 14.13 20.92 1.68
CA GLU A 157 13.94 19.70 0.90
C GLU A 157 13.87 18.50 1.83
N VAL A 158 12.92 17.60 1.58
CA VAL A 158 12.77 16.33 2.27
C VAL A 158 13.01 15.21 1.27
N THR A 159 13.89 14.29 1.62
CA THR A 159 14.12 13.04 0.88
C THR A 159 13.51 11.89 1.67
N PHE A 160 12.48 11.26 1.12
CA PHE A 160 11.89 10.05 1.66
C PHE A 160 12.41 8.84 0.88
N THR A 161 13.11 7.94 1.55
CA THR A 161 13.58 6.70 0.96
C THR A 161 12.49 5.65 1.06
N ASP A 162 11.81 5.37 -0.06
CA ASP A 162 10.87 4.26 -0.19
C ASP A 162 11.65 2.95 -0.24
N LEU A 163 11.57 2.18 0.84
CA LEU A 163 12.32 0.95 1.02
C LEU A 163 11.76 -0.22 0.20
N MET A 164 10.51 -0.15 -0.21
CA MET A 164 9.86 -1.18 -1.00
C MET A 164 10.07 -1.00 -2.51
N GLY A 165 10.37 0.23 -2.95
CA GLY A 165 10.49 0.57 -4.38
C GLY A 165 9.19 0.45 -5.17
N LEU A 166 8.09 0.20 -4.48
CA LEU A 166 6.73 0.05 -4.98
C LEU A 166 5.77 0.79 -4.06
N SER A 167 4.77 1.45 -4.62
CA SER A 167 3.65 1.90 -3.80
C SER A 167 2.60 0.80 -3.66
N ARG A 168 1.78 0.89 -2.64
CA ARG A 168 0.60 0.05 -2.51
C ARG A 168 -0.65 0.89 -2.25
N SER A 169 -1.83 0.32 -2.51
CA SER A 169 -3.09 0.95 -2.13
C SER A 169 -3.21 1.07 -0.61
N ILE A 170 -3.83 2.15 -0.13
CA ILE A 170 -4.17 2.33 1.29
C ILE A 170 -5.25 1.33 1.68
N GLY A 171 -6.30 1.20 0.85
CA GLY A 171 -7.31 0.15 1.00
C GLY A 171 -6.83 -1.20 0.50
N THR A 172 -7.58 -2.25 0.83
CA THR A 172 -7.39 -3.62 0.36
C THR A 172 -8.54 -4.04 -0.54
N SER A 173 -8.46 -5.23 -1.11
CA SER A 173 -9.52 -5.84 -1.92
C SER A 173 -10.88 -5.93 -1.21
N LEU A 174 -10.91 -5.95 0.12
CA LEU A 174 -12.13 -5.95 0.93
C LEU A 174 -12.56 -4.56 1.42
N SER A 175 -11.81 -3.50 1.09
CA SER A 175 -12.18 -2.13 1.43
C SER A 175 -13.38 -1.67 0.60
N PRO A 176 -14.26 -0.78 1.14
CA PRO A 176 -15.34 -0.19 0.38
C PRO A 176 -14.80 0.55 -0.86
N VAL A 177 -15.47 0.34 -2.00
CA VAL A 177 -15.09 0.97 -3.28
C VAL A 177 -15.25 2.49 -3.22
N GLU A 178 -16.23 2.95 -2.45
CA GLU A 178 -16.54 4.37 -2.27
C GLU A 178 -15.39 5.16 -1.62
N ASP A 179 -14.50 4.48 -0.91
CA ASP A 179 -13.33 5.13 -0.28
C ASP A 179 -12.19 5.43 -1.28
N GLU A 180 -12.24 4.91 -2.49
CA GLU A 180 -11.30 5.12 -3.60
C GLU A 180 -9.79 5.06 -3.24
N TRP A 181 -9.44 4.37 -2.15
CA TRP A 181 -8.07 4.34 -1.63
C TRP A 181 -7.08 3.55 -2.50
N GLY A 182 -7.11 3.80 -3.81
CA GLY A 182 -6.20 3.19 -4.79
C GLY A 182 -6.62 1.80 -5.25
N VAL A 183 -7.81 1.36 -4.90
CA VAL A 183 -8.32 0.03 -5.28
C VAL A 183 -8.97 0.01 -6.66
N ASN A 184 -9.42 1.15 -7.19
CA ASN A 184 -10.18 1.26 -8.45
C ASN A 184 -9.33 1.18 -9.73
N ASN A 185 -8.01 1.26 -9.64
CA ASN A 185 -7.14 1.19 -10.80
C ASN A 185 -7.08 -0.25 -11.36
N ASN A 186 -7.04 -0.37 -12.69
CA ASN A 186 -7.00 -1.66 -13.41
C ASN A 186 -8.29 -2.50 -13.28
N VAL A 187 -9.43 -1.88 -12.97
CA VAL A 187 -10.73 -2.55 -12.98
C VAL A 187 -10.98 -3.17 -14.38
N PRO A 188 -11.56 -4.38 -14.47
CA PRO A 188 -11.91 -4.99 -15.74
C PRO A 188 -12.77 -4.10 -16.63
N ASN A 189 -12.66 -4.24 -17.97
CA ASN A 189 -13.30 -3.37 -18.94
C ASN A 189 -14.85 -3.33 -18.88
N ASN A 190 -15.49 -4.25 -18.17
CA ASN A 190 -16.94 -4.23 -17.92
C ASN A 190 -17.36 -3.12 -16.92
N GLY A 191 -16.39 -2.46 -16.27
CA GLY A 191 -16.66 -1.38 -15.31
C GLY A 191 -17.12 -1.85 -13.93
N ASP A 192 -17.37 -3.15 -13.74
CA ASP A 192 -17.79 -3.69 -12.45
C ASP A 192 -16.57 -3.98 -11.57
N TYR A 193 -16.62 -3.50 -10.33
CA TYR A 193 -15.60 -3.86 -9.34
C TYR A 193 -15.71 -5.34 -8.99
N PRO A 194 -14.62 -6.11 -9.13
CA PRO A 194 -14.68 -7.56 -8.92
C PRO A 194 -14.93 -7.90 -7.44
N PRO A 195 -15.74 -8.93 -7.17
CA PRO A 195 -15.92 -9.41 -5.80
C PRO A 195 -14.65 -10.11 -5.29
N TYR A 196 -14.43 -10.04 -3.97
CA TYR A 196 -13.36 -10.75 -3.28
C TYR A 196 -13.88 -11.65 -2.15
N THR A 197 -15.20 -11.86 -2.10
CA THR A 197 -15.87 -12.79 -1.20
C THR A 197 -16.79 -13.69 -2.01
N PHE A 198 -16.66 -15.00 -1.85
CA PHE A 198 -17.30 -16.03 -2.68
C PHE A 198 -17.95 -17.10 -1.82
N LYS A 199 -19.08 -17.62 -2.29
CA LYS A 199 -19.78 -18.78 -1.72
C LYS A 199 -19.79 -19.98 -2.66
N GLU A 200 -19.29 -19.78 -3.86
CA GLU A 200 -19.21 -20.79 -4.90
C GLU A 200 -17.86 -21.50 -4.85
N ASN A 201 -17.81 -22.75 -5.32
CA ASN A 201 -16.58 -23.53 -5.33
C ASN A 201 -15.70 -23.29 -6.58
N LYS A 202 -16.19 -22.51 -7.54
CA LYS A 202 -15.42 -22.03 -8.70
C LYS A 202 -15.71 -20.55 -8.89
N PHE A 203 -14.66 -19.75 -8.87
CA PHE A 203 -14.75 -18.30 -8.98
C PHE A 203 -13.45 -17.72 -9.52
N SER A 204 -13.45 -16.42 -9.78
CA SER A 204 -12.27 -15.71 -10.26
C SER A 204 -11.94 -14.56 -9.32
N VAL A 205 -10.66 -14.49 -8.91
CA VAL A 205 -10.08 -13.38 -8.13
C VAL A 205 -9.27 -12.51 -9.07
N TYR A 206 -9.53 -11.20 -9.07
CA TYR A 206 -8.79 -10.24 -9.88
C TYR A 206 -7.70 -9.55 -9.06
N ASN A 207 -6.45 -9.76 -9.43
CA ASN A 207 -5.35 -8.96 -8.92
C ASN A 207 -5.23 -7.68 -9.76
N LEU A 208 -5.69 -6.57 -9.21
CA LEU A 208 -5.64 -5.25 -9.86
C LEU A 208 -4.29 -4.55 -9.69
N SER A 209 -3.27 -5.22 -9.11
CA SER A 209 -1.90 -4.71 -9.00
C SER A 209 -1.21 -4.65 -10.37
N ASP A 210 -0.15 -3.85 -10.46
CA ASP A 210 0.73 -3.84 -11.64
C ASP A 210 1.70 -5.03 -11.66
N ILE A 211 1.81 -5.77 -10.55
CA ILE A 211 2.70 -6.91 -10.37
C ILE A 211 1.94 -8.15 -9.87
N TYR A 212 2.55 -9.32 -10.01
CA TYR A 212 2.01 -10.52 -9.38
C TYR A 212 2.23 -10.49 -7.85
N ILE A 213 1.36 -11.14 -7.10
CA ILE A 213 1.44 -11.22 -5.64
C ILE A 213 2.07 -12.57 -5.26
N ASP A 214 3.16 -12.50 -4.52
CA ASP A 214 3.88 -13.66 -3.98
C ASP A 214 4.20 -13.41 -2.50
N PRO A 215 3.46 -14.02 -1.58
CA PRO A 215 3.66 -13.82 -0.15
C PRO A 215 4.98 -14.41 0.38
N GLU A 216 5.47 -15.48 -0.23
CA GLU A 216 6.68 -16.17 0.22
C GLU A 216 7.95 -15.43 -0.21
N ARG A 217 8.08 -15.17 -1.52
CA ARG A 217 9.35 -14.69 -2.10
C ARG A 217 9.48 -13.18 -2.07
N GLN A 218 8.35 -12.47 -2.18
CA GLN A 218 8.32 -11.02 -2.28
C GLN A 218 7.76 -10.34 -1.02
N GLY A 219 7.24 -11.12 -0.06
CA GLY A 219 6.65 -10.58 1.16
C GLY A 219 5.36 -9.78 0.92
N HIS A 220 4.68 -10.02 -0.20
CA HIS A 220 3.41 -9.36 -0.49
C HIS A 220 2.31 -9.86 0.43
N GLN A 221 1.54 -8.96 1.00
CA GLN A 221 0.40 -9.33 1.83
C GLN A 221 -0.68 -9.99 1.00
N LEU A 222 -1.14 -11.16 1.43
CA LEU A 222 -2.30 -11.88 0.92
C LEU A 222 -2.88 -12.72 2.06
N LYS A 223 -4.09 -12.41 2.47
CA LYS A 223 -4.82 -13.16 3.49
C LYS A 223 -6.04 -13.83 2.83
N ILE A 224 -6.16 -15.15 3.00
CA ILE A 224 -7.31 -15.93 2.54
C ILE A 224 -8.05 -16.39 3.79
N VAL A 225 -9.32 -16.06 3.90
CA VAL A 225 -10.18 -16.42 5.04
C VAL A 225 -11.29 -17.33 4.56
N VAL A 226 -11.42 -18.48 5.18
CA VAL A 226 -12.41 -19.53 4.87
C VAL A 226 -13.29 -19.73 6.08
N LYS A 227 -14.58 -19.38 5.98
CA LYS A 227 -15.56 -19.50 7.06
C LYS A 227 -16.63 -20.50 6.70
N GLY A 228 -16.72 -21.61 7.45
CA GLY A 228 -17.73 -22.64 7.17
C GLY A 228 -17.33 -24.03 7.61
N ALA A 229 -17.73 -25.02 6.83
CA ALA A 229 -17.41 -26.43 7.06
C ALA A 229 -16.70 -27.02 5.84
N ALA A 230 -15.59 -27.67 6.10
CA ALA A 230 -14.83 -28.40 5.09
C ALA A 230 -14.80 -29.90 5.43
N GLY A 231 -15.03 -30.73 4.42
CA GLY A 231 -14.83 -32.17 4.53
C GLY A 231 -13.34 -32.54 4.44
N ASP A 232 -13.06 -33.83 4.59
CA ASP A 232 -11.72 -34.37 4.40
C ASP A 232 -11.20 -34.07 3.00
N ASN A 233 -9.88 -33.80 2.90
CA ASN A 233 -9.21 -33.38 1.68
C ASN A 233 -9.72 -32.04 1.15
N PHE A 234 -10.03 -31.10 2.02
CA PHE A 234 -10.24 -29.72 1.65
C PHE A 234 -9.05 -29.20 0.84
N GLN A 235 -9.31 -28.50 -0.25
CA GLN A 235 -8.28 -27.96 -1.12
C GLN A 235 -8.71 -26.62 -1.73
N ILE A 236 -7.81 -25.65 -1.72
CA ILE A 236 -7.90 -24.42 -2.51
C ILE A 236 -6.84 -24.51 -3.61
N LYS A 237 -7.24 -24.30 -4.85
CA LYS A 237 -6.35 -24.33 -6.01
C LYS A 237 -6.53 -23.08 -6.87
N ASN A 238 -5.44 -22.39 -7.15
CA ASN A 238 -5.36 -21.38 -8.19
C ASN A 238 -5.04 -22.10 -9.52
N LEU A 239 -6.02 -22.20 -10.40
CA LEU A 239 -5.86 -22.88 -11.71
C LEU A 239 -4.96 -22.09 -12.66
N THR A 240 -4.81 -20.76 -12.44
CA THR A 240 -4.01 -19.88 -13.28
C THR A 240 -2.52 -20.01 -13.00
N THR A 241 -2.13 -20.09 -11.71
CA THR A 241 -0.72 -20.24 -11.30
C THR A 241 -0.32 -21.71 -11.12
N GLY A 242 -1.30 -22.58 -10.87
CA GLY A 242 -1.09 -23.98 -10.53
C GLY A 242 -0.85 -24.23 -9.05
N ASP A 243 -0.85 -23.19 -8.23
CA ASP A 243 -0.65 -23.30 -6.78
C ASP A 243 -1.86 -23.94 -6.10
N TYR A 244 -1.59 -24.73 -5.08
CA TYR A 244 -2.64 -25.29 -4.25
C TYR A 244 -2.20 -25.44 -2.80
N ILE A 245 -3.18 -25.37 -1.90
CA ILE A 245 -3.08 -25.75 -0.49
C ILE A 245 -4.13 -26.82 -0.19
N LYS A 246 -3.74 -27.86 0.51
CA LYS A 246 -4.60 -28.97 0.87
C LYS A 246 -4.50 -29.29 2.36
N ARG A 247 -5.66 -29.46 3.00
CA ARG A 247 -5.79 -29.94 4.38
C ARG A 247 -6.44 -31.34 4.36
N PRO A 248 -5.73 -32.41 4.78
CA PRO A 248 -6.25 -33.78 4.73
C PRO A 248 -7.50 -34.01 5.58
N LYS A 249 -7.56 -33.42 6.78
CA LYS A 249 -8.71 -33.54 7.70
C LYS A 249 -9.67 -32.36 7.55
N GLY A 250 -10.96 -32.65 7.54
CA GLY A 250 -12.00 -31.64 7.56
C GLY A 250 -11.95 -30.74 8.80
N PHE A 251 -12.66 -29.61 8.73
CA PHE A 251 -12.76 -28.65 9.83
C PHE A 251 -14.12 -27.94 9.83
N SER A 252 -14.41 -27.28 10.93
CA SER A 252 -15.52 -26.35 11.05
C SER A 252 -15.05 -25.09 11.78
N GLY A 253 -15.54 -23.93 11.36
CA GLY A 253 -15.17 -22.65 11.90
C GLY A 253 -14.44 -21.77 10.89
N THR A 254 -13.40 -21.07 11.34
CA THR A 254 -12.61 -20.14 10.52
C THR A 254 -11.20 -20.69 10.31
N TRP A 255 -10.85 -20.95 9.06
CA TRP A 255 -9.49 -21.26 8.64
C TRP A 255 -8.93 -20.07 7.86
N GLU A 256 -7.70 -19.67 8.18
CA GLU A 256 -7.04 -18.51 7.56
C GLU A 256 -5.67 -18.90 7.05
N LEU A 257 -5.29 -18.37 5.90
CA LEU A 257 -3.93 -18.36 5.38
C LEU A 257 -3.48 -16.91 5.31
N ASP A 258 -2.60 -16.50 6.23
CA ASP A 258 -1.99 -15.16 6.23
C ASP A 258 -0.56 -15.28 5.69
N GLY A 259 -0.42 -14.93 4.42
CA GLY A 259 0.81 -15.14 3.67
C GLY A 259 1.17 -16.62 3.58
N VAL A 260 2.11 -17.05 4.43
CA VAL A 260 2.59 -18.45 4.53
C VAL A 260 2.14 -19.14 5.83
N ASN A 261 1.35 -18.46 6.65
CA ASN A 261 0.97 -18.90 7.99
C ASN A 261 -0.50 -19.33 8.04
N PRO A 262 -0.81 -20.62 7.97
CA PRO A 262 -2.18 -21.11 8.13
C PRO A 262 -2.56 -21.22 9.61
N THR A 263 -3.79 -20.86 9.92
CA THR A 263 -4.41 -21.01 11.23
C THR A 263 -5.81 -21.61 11.13
N LEU A 264 -6.23 -22.35 12.14
CA LEU A 264 -7.60 -22.83 12.30
C LEU A 264 -8.13 -22.35 13.66
N ASN A 265 -9.20 -21.56 13.66
CA ASN A 265 -9.79 -20.97 14.86
C ASN A 265 -8.74 -20.26 15.76
N ASN A 266 -7.83 -19.51 15.13
CA ASN A 266 -6.68 -18.80 15.73
C ASN A 266 -5.55 -19.71 16.27
N GLU A 267 -5.57 -21.00 16.00
CA GLU A 267 -4.47 -21.91 16.34
C GLU A 267 -3.67 -22.27 15.08
N GLY A 268 -2.34 -22.40 15.22
CA GLY A 268 -1.46 -22.73 14.09
C GLY A 268 -1.82 -24.06 13.45
N ASP A 269 -1.94 -24.11 12.12
CA ASP A 269 -2.37 -25.29 11.35
C ASP A 269 -1.32 -25.77 10.32
N LEU A 270 -0.09 -25.25 10.39
CA LEU A 270 0.97 -25.52 9.40
C LEU A 270 1.30 -27.02 9.26
N LEU A 271 1.26 -27.79 10.33
CA LEU A 271 1.57 -29.22 10.32
C LEU A 271 0.45 -30.05 9.67
N ASN A 272 -0.72 -29.49 9.48
CA ASN A 272 -1.91 -30.16 8.93
C ASN A 272 -2.13 -29.85 7.46
N ILE A 273 -1.22 -29.12 6.81
CA ILE A 273 -1.37 -28.75 5.41
C ILE A 273 -0.26 -29.33 4.53
N THR A 274 -0.57 -29.46 3.24
CA THR A 274 0.36 -29.76 2.15
C THR A 274 0.02 -28.89 0.95
N GLY A 275 0.98 -28.66 0.05
CA GLY A 275 0.71 -27.88 -1.15
C GLY A 275 1.96 -27.44 -1.89
N THR A 276 1.77 -26.64 -2.92
CA THR A 276 2.85 -26.02 -3.69
C THR A 276 3.63 -25.11 -2.74
N HIS A 277 4.97 -25.22 -2.73
CA HIS A 277 5.84 -24.46 -1.83
C HIS A 277 5.37 -24.45 -0.35
N GLY A 278 4.90 -25.60 0.16
CA GLY A 278 4.38 -25.68 1.52
C GLY A 278 2.95 -25.15 1.70
N GLY A 279 2.23 -24.89 0.60
CA GLY A 279 0.84 -24.41 0.62
C GLY A 279 0.71 -22.89 0.38
N VAL A 280 1.67 -22.28 -0.27
CA VAL A 280 1.59 -20.86 -0.66
C VAL A 280 0.70 -20.69 -1.88
N ILE A 281 -0.12 -19.66 -1.86
CA ILE A 281 -0.95 -19.25 -3.00
C ILE A 281 -0.42 -17.92 -3.53
N THR A 282 -0.19 -17.87 -4.83
CA THR A 282 0.20 -16.63 -5.54
C THR A 282 -0.93 -16.14 -6.43
N LEU A 283 -0.91 -14.85 -6.81
CA LEU A 283 -1.86 -14.26 -7.75
C LEU A 283 -1.14 -13.61 -8.91
N ASN A 284 -1.38 -14.09 -10.12
CA ASN A 284 -0.94 -13.39 -11.33
C ASN A 284 -1.68 -12.05 -11.48
N ASN A 285 -1.08 -11.13 -12.24
CA ASN A 285 -1.77 -9.89 -12.64
C ASN A 285 -3.07 -10.23 -13.38
N GLY A 286 -4.13 -9.49 -13.07
CA GLY A 286 -5.44 -9.69 -13.68
C GLY A 286 -6.17 -10.91 -13.12
N LYS A 287 -6.83 -11.66 -13.98
CA LYS A 287 -7.75 -12.74 -13.62
C LYS A 287 -7.02 -14.00 -13.12
N ASN A 288 -7.45 -14.52 -11.97
CA ASN A 288 -7.01 -15.80 -11.41
C ASN A 288 -8.24 -16.68 -11.18
N ASP A 289 -8.29 -17.82 -11.84
CA ASP A 289 -9.39 -18.78 -11.70
C ASP A 289 -9.10 -19.74 -10.55
N PHE A 290 -10.05 -19.84 -9.63
CA PHE A 290 -9.96 -20.69 -8.44
C PHE A 290 -10.94 -21.83 -8.45
N GLN A 291 -10.52 -22.94 -7.86
CA GLN A 291 -11.37 -24.06 -7.51
C GLN A 291 -11.13 -24.45 -6.06
N VAL A 292 -12.23 -24.66 -5.32
CA VAL A 292 -12.22 -25.10 -3.92
C VAL A 292 -12.97 -26.43 -3.83
N ASP A 293 -12.33 -27.44 -3.27
CA ASP A 293 -12.91 -28.78 -3.15
C ASP A 293 -13.29 -29.09 -1.70
N ASN A 294 -14.39 -29.83 -1.52
CA ASN A 294 -14.88 -30.32 -0.23
C ASN A 294 -15.18 -29.22 0.80
N PHE A 295 -15.75 -28.10 0.35
CA PHE A 295 -16.04 -26.95 1.17
C PHE A 295 -17.48 -26.45 0.98
N SER A 296 -18.08 -25.96 2.07
CA SER A 296 -19.35 -25.24 2.08
C SER A 296 -19.26 -24.07 3.05
N GLY A 297 -19.44 -22.86 2.55
CA GLY A 297 -19.32 -21.64 3.34
C GLY A 297 -18.92 -20.44 2.50
N GLU A 298 -18.11 -19.60 3.06
CA GLU A 298 -17.64 -18.35 2.46
C GLU A 298 -16.12 -18.29 2.46
N ILE A 299 -15.54 -17.86 1.35
CA ILE A 299 -14.10 -17.65 1.19
C ILE A 299 -13.87 -16.19 0.77
N SER A 300 -12.95 -15.50 1.42
CA SER A 300 -12.57 -14.13 1.09
C SER A 300 -11.06 -13.99 0.91
N PHE A 301 -10.69 -13.06 0.03
CA PHE A 301 -9.30 -12.73 -0.29
C PHE A 301 -9.05 -11.28 0.09
N ASP A 302 -8.14 -11.03 1.00
CA ASP A 302 -7.78 -9.70 1.51
C ASP A 302 -6.32 -9.39 1.19
N PHE A 303 -6.10 -8.41 0.32
CA PHE A 303 -4.77 -7.99 -0.10
C PHE A 303 -4.77 -6.57 -0.66
N PRO A 304 -3.71 -5.78 -0.45
CA PRO A 304 -3.54 -4.48 -1.07
C PRO A 304 -3.10 -4.62 -2.52
N PHE A 305 -3.31 -3.58 -3.32
CA PHE A 305 -2.87 -3.52 -4.70
C PHE A 305 -1.55 -2.78 -4.83
N TRP A 306 -0.56 -3.43 -5.41
CA TRP A 306 0.79 -2.91 -5.59
C TRP A 306 0.93 -2.20 -6.93
N ARG A 307 1.67 -1.07 -6.93
CA ARG A 307 1.86 -0.22 -8.10
C ARG A 307 3.33 0.06 -8.36
N LEU A 308 3.67 0.20 -9.65
CA LEU A 308 5.02 0.55 -10.09
C LEU A 308 5.38 2.02 -9.85
N SER A 309 4.38 2.87 -9.66
CA SER A 309 4.54 4.33 -9.47
C SER A 309 4.17 4.77 -8.07
#